data_286db44e6b4df3cb8a165be4a64c6607
#
_entry.id   286db44e6b4df3cb8a165be4a64c6607
#
_cell.length_a   1.000
_cell.length_b   1.000
_cell.length_c   1.000
_cell.angle_alpha   90.00
_cell.angle_beta   90.00
_cell.angle_gamma   90.00
#
_symmetry.space_group_name_H-M   'P 1'
#
loop_
_entity.id
_entity.type
_entity.pdbx_description
1 polymer ?
#
loop_
_entity_poly.entity_id
_entity_poly.type
_entity_poly.pdbx_seq_one_letter_code
_entity_poly.pdbx_strand_id
1 'polypeptide(L)'
;MKKFLSLPITVRLFLLALILRLIPVLFAIHLPIGLDDMFQYDMLARSIVSGNGYRWYAQEDIELVRQFIDLDFIAPSTGTPLPQAGEGPGVRGEYDPRGVLTSFRAPGYPAFLAGIYAISGLEWRLFAARLVQAALGATLAPMTYLLSRRLFPKREDVARFAGLALAIYPMLVLYPLALATETLFIPLVLAGTLALLRAAETRRASDFLLAGAIFGGATLTRSVIFAFVGLAPFWIWFAAKQRRGAVYFALAVLALVLPWSLRNTFLHNRPTFVENSFGYNFHMGFHPQGTGTFQFGISLELVPYLDDAVRNELGMQKGWQFIRDDPGRVPQLTLNKLGYFFSLERRALAYFYSNNFFGNIPTVPLIVLFLLFTLPFPFLATLAAIAVPFVQVTKERLLIYFLAIGYLLPHLILIAEERFHVALVPMIAVFAGYAWYNRAEIWAAAKANRLQLAAAAILVALLWLNWGGELVRDADKLALLFGPDGNHAGFSY
;
A
#
# COMPACT_ATOMS: atom_id res chain seq x y z
N MET A 1 32.46 5.37 16.78
CA MET A 1 31.81 4.10 17.10
C MET A 1 31.33 4.03 18.55
N LYS A 2 32.10 4.28 19.60
CA LYS A 2 31.67 4.22 21.02
C LYS A 2 30.44 5.12 21.32
N LYS A 3 30.41 6.37 20.84
CA LYS A 3 29.24 7.28 21.01
C LYS A 3 27.96 6.80 20.34
N PHE A 4 28.04 6.10 19.18
CA PHE A 4 26.88 5.54 18.53
C PHE A 4 26.27 4.37 19.32
N LEU A 5 27.14 3.51 19.88
CA LEU A 5 26.71 2.36 20.68
C LEU A 5 26.07 2.77 22.02
N SER A 6 26.34 3.96 22.53
CA SER A 6 25.70 4.50 23.74
C SER A 6 24.31 5.07 23.52
N LEU A 7 23.87 5.29 22.26
CA LEU A 7 22.53 5.77 21.95
C LEU A 7 21.46 4.69 22.23
N PRO A 8 20.22 5.09 22.58
CA PRO A 8 19.10 4.17 22.67
C PRO A 8 18.94 3.34 21.39
N ILE A 9 18.51 2.09 21.53
CA ILE A 9 18.37 1.17 20.38
C ILE A 9 17.42 1.75 19.31
N THR A 10 16.35 2.43 19.72
CA THR A 10 15.38 3.05 18.81
C THR A 10 16.05 4.13 17.93
N VAL A 11 16.95 4.94 18.52
CA VAL A 11 17.71 5.96 17.78
C VAL A 11 18.69 5.30 16.80
N ARG A 12 19.39 4.24 17.24
CA ARG A 12 20.31 3.50 16.35
C ARG A 12 19.59 2.88 15.16
N LEU A 13 18.43 2.27 15.39
CA LEU A 13 17.59 1.69 14.34
C LEU A 13 17.09 2.76 13.37
N PHE A 14 16.65 3.91 13.89
CA PHE A 14 16.24 5.04 13.06
C PHE A 14 17.38 5.57 12.19
N LEU A 15 18.54 5.82 12.79
CA LEU A 15 19.71 6.35 12.05
C LEU A 15 20.20 5.37 10.98
N LEU A 16 20.27 4.07 11.29
CA LEU A 16 20.62 3.06 10.31
C LEU A 16 19.60 3.05 9.15
N ALA A 17 18.31 3.03 9.47
CA ALA A 17 17.26 3.03 8.47
C ALA A 17 17.25 4.30 7.61
N LEU A 18 17.52 5.46 8.22
CA LEU A 18 17.60 6.74 7.53
C LEU A 18 18.80 6.78 6.56
N ILE A 19 19.99 6.40 7.02
CA ILE A 19 21.19 6.37 6.18
C ILE A 19 20.95 5.49 4.95
N LEU A 20 20.43 4.28 5.13
CA LEU A 20 20.17 3.36 4.03
C LEU A 20 19.15 3.91 3.01
N ARG A 21 18.13 4.66 3.46
CA ARG A 21 17.13 5.29 2.58
C ARG A 21 17.64 6.56 1.90
N LEU A 22 18.51 7.31 2.57
CA LEU A 22 19.11 8.52 1.98
C LEU A 22 20.07 8.19 0.84
N ILE A 23 20.78 7.06 0.88
CA ILE A 23 21.70 6.67 -0.18
C ILE A 23 21.01 6.69 -1.54
N PRO A 24 19.96 5.88 -1.81
CA PRO A 24 19.30 5.89 -3.12
C PRO A 24 18.64 7.24 -3.44
N VAL A 25 18.12 7.96 -2.45
CA VAL A 25 17.51 9.30 -2.65
C VAL A 25 18.55 10.33 -3.14
N LEU A 26 19.75 10.31 -2.58
CA LEU A 26 20.82 11.21 -3.00
C LEU A 26 21.37 10.87 -4.40
N PHE A 27 21.36 9.60 -4.80
CA PHE A 27 21.67 9.21 -6.18
C PHE A 27 20.56 9.58 -7.17
N ALA A 28 19.33 9.75 -6.69
CA ALA A 28 18.14 10.00 -7.47
C ALA A 28 17.66 11.47 -7.47
N ILE A 29 18.54 12.44 -7.24
CA ILE A 29 18.16 13.87 -7.12
C ILE A 29 17.35 14.35 -8.33
N HIS A 30 17.77 14.01 -9.55
CA HIS A 30 17.15 14.43 -10.81
C HIS A 30 16.24 13.38 -11.42
N LEU A 31 15.90 12.31 -10.66
CA LEU A 31 15.07 11.25 -11.20
C LEU A 31 13.64 11.77 -11.45
N PRO A 32 13.12 11.67 -12.67
CA PRO A 32 11.72 11.97 -12.97
C PRO A 32 10.78 10.97 -12.29
N ILE A 33 9.48 11.13 -12.48
CA ILE A 33 8.44 10.18 -12.11
C ILE A 33 7.84 9.56 -13.38
N GLY A 34 7.29 8.34 -13.25
CA GLY A 34 6.53 7.70 -14.32
C GLY A 34 5.12 8.30 -14.47
N LEU A 35 4.49 8.05 -15.61
CA LEU A 35 3.12 8.46 -15.94
C LEU A 35 2.07 7.50 -15.34
N ASP A 36 2.34 6.97 -14.17
CA ASP A 36 1.52 6.03 -13.40
C ASP A 36 0.82 6.70 -12.19
N ASP A 37 0.60 5.95 -11.13
CA ASP A 37 0.07 6.47 -9.85
C ASP A 37 0.86 7.68 -9.34
N MET A 38 2.19 7.73 -9.56
CA MET A 38 3.03 8.83 -9.10
C MET A 38 2.66 10.14 -9.78
N PHE A 39 2.40 10.11 -11.09
CA PHE A 39 1.97 11.28 -11.84
C PHE A 39 0.62 11.78 -11.35
N GLN A 40 -0.33 10.87 -11.05
CA GLN A 40 -1.64 11.24 -10.51
C GLN A 40 -1.52 11.97 -9.17
N TYR A 41 -0.66 11.48 -8.27
CA TYR A 41 -0.44 12.16 -6.98
C TYR A 41 0.28 13.50 -7.13
N ASP A 42 1.23 13.61 -8.07
CA ASP A 42 1.93 14.86 -8.36
C ASP A 42 0.97 15.91 -8.93
N MET A 43 0.11 15.55 -9.90
CA MET A 43 -0.93 16.46 -10.43
C MET A 43 -1.81 17.04 -9.33
N LEU A 44 -2.36 16.15 -8.47
CA LEU A 44 -3.23 16.55 -7.36
C LEU A 44 -2.51 17.48 -6.39
N ALA A 45 -1.27 17.15 -6.03
CA ALA A 45 -0.47 17.98 -5.11
C ALA A 45 -0.14 19.35 -5.71
N ARG A 46 0.25 19.41 -6.98
CA ARG A 46 0.49 20.69 -7.70
C ARG A 46 -0.78 21.52 -7.77
N SER A 47 -1.92 20.92 -8.09
CA SER A 47 -3.21 21.61 -8.13
C SER A 47 -3.58 22.22 -6.78
N ILE A 48 -3.35 21.51 -5.66
CA ILE A 48 -3.60 22.03 -4.31
C ILE A 48 -2.69 23.24 -4.03
N VAL A 49 -1.38 23.14 -4.29
CA VAL A 49 -0.41 24.22 -4.01
C VAL A 49 -0.69 25.47 -4.85
N SER A 50 -1.14 25.28 -6.10
CA SER A 50 -1.51 26.39 -7.00
C SER A 50 -2.87 27.02 -6.67
N GLY A 51 -3.56 26.56 -5.62
CA GLY A 51 -4.87 27.09 -5.22
C GLY A 51 -6.05 26.64 -6.09
N ASN A 52 -5.82 25.69 -7.01
CA ASN A 52 -6.85 25.19 -7.92
C ASN A 52 -7.77 24.14 -7.29
N GLY A 53 -7.52 23.78 -6.03
CA GLY A 53 -8.27 22.74 -5.31
C GLY A 53 -7.84 21.33 -5.67
N TYR A 54 -8.73 20.35 -5.47
CA TYR A 54 -8.41 18.92 -5.69
C TYR A 54 -8.80 18.51 -7.11
N ARG A 55 -7.89 18.80 -8.06
CA ARG A 55 -8.08 18.59 -9.50
C ARG A 55 -6.90 17.83 -10.10
N TRP A 56 -7.16 17.11 -11.17
CA TRP A 56 -6.15 16.48 -12.02
C TRP A 56 -6.36 16.86 -13.49
N TYR A 57 -5.40 16.50 -14.35
CA TYR A 57 -5.44 16.83 -15.79
C TYR A 57 -5.62 18.35 -16.03
N ALA A 58 -4.76 19.17 -15.43
CA ALA A 58 -4.61 20.56 -15.89
C ALA A 58 -4.11 20.58 -17.35
N GLN A 59 -4.23 21.70 -18.05
CA GLN A 59 -3.89 21.78 -19.46
C GLN A 59 -2.45 21.31 -19.75
N GLU A 60 -1.49 21.68 -18.91
CA GLU A 60 -0.09 21.24 -19.01
C GLU A 60 0.07 19.71 -18.88
N ASP A 61 -0.76 19.07 -18.05
CA ASP A 61 -0.74 17.63 -17.88
C ASP A 61 -1.30 16.91 -19.11
N ILE A 62 -2.37 17.46 -19.70
CA ILE A 62 -2.97 16.93 -20.92
C ILE A 62 -1.98 17.03 -22.07
N GLU A 63 -1.31 18.15 -22.23
CA GLU A 63 -0.30 18.33 -23.30
C GLU A 63 0.84 17.31 -23.17
N LEU A 64 1.25 16.99 -21.93
CA LEU A 64 2.27 15.96 -21.68
C LEU A 64 1.76 14.55 -22.01
N VAL A 65 0.54 14.19 -21.56
CA VAL A 65 0.02 12.82 -21.66
C VAL A 65 -0.49 12.50 -23.06
N ARG A 66 -0.91 13.51 -23.83
CA ARG A 66 -1.47 13.38 -25.18
C ARG A 66 -0.55 12.67 -26.18
N GLN A 67 0.78 12.73 -25.95
CA GLN A 67 1.76 12.00 -26.77
C GLN A 67 1.68 10.47 -26.58
N PHE A 68 1.00 9.98 -25.53
CA PHE A 68 0.95 8.57 -25.16
C PHE A 68 -0.47 8.00 -25.18
N ILE A 69 -1.49 8.83 -24.92
CA ILE A 69 -2.89 8.43 -24.82
C ILE A 69 -3.76 9.46 -25.51
N ASP A 70 -4.75 9.00 -26.28
CA ASP A 70 -5.81 9.87 -26.80
C ASP A 70 -6.64 10.41 -25.63
N LEU A 71 -6.67 11.73 -25.52
CA LEU A 71 -7.37 12.48 -24.48
C LEU A 71 -8.47 13.40 -25.05
N ASP A 72 -8.90 13.20 -26.29
CA ASP A 72 -9.93 14.04 -26.93
C ASP A 72 -11.27 14.00 -26.18
N PHE A 73 -11.49 12.99 -25.38
CA PHE A 73 -12.64 12.90 -24.47
C PHE A 73 -12.56 13.85 -23.25
N ILE A 74 -11.39 14.40 -22.93
CA ILE A 74 -11.16 15.39 -21.85
C ILE A 74 -11.17 16.81 -22.40
N ALA A 75 -10.34 17.02 -23.43
CA ALA A 75 -10.11 18.32 -24.06
C ALA A 75 -9.96 18.11 -25.56
N PRO A 76 -11.03 18.27 -26.36
CA PRO A 76 -10.99 18.11 -27.81
C PRO A 76 -9.92 18.99 -28.43
N SER A 77 -9.12 18.42 -29.33
CA SER A 77 -8.00 19.14 -29.98
C SER A 77 -8.44 20.26 -30.92
N THR A 78 -9.65 20.20 -31.47
CA THR A 78 -10.25 21.24 -32.29
C THR A 78 -11.76 21.09 -32.37
N GLY A 79 -12.52 22.12 -31.89
CA GLY A 79 -13.90 22.41 -32.28
C GLY A 79 -14.98 21.30 -32.25
N THR A 80 -14.63 20.09 -31.80
CA THR A 80 -15.60 19.00 -31.69
C THR A 80 -16.45 19.23 -30.46
N PRO A 81 -17.79 19.28 -30.55
CA PRO A 81 -18.64 19.43 -29.38
C PRO A 81 -18.40 18.27 -28.42
N LEU A 82 -18.20 18.58 -27.13
CA LEU A 82 -18.21 17.56 -26.06
C LEU A 82 -19.55 16.83 -26.04
N PRO A 83 -19.60 15.51 -25.76
CA PRO A 83 -20.85 14.78 -25.61
C PRO A 83 -21.76 15.46 -24.58
N GLN A 84 -23.04 15.57 -24.86
CA GLN A 84 -24.00 16.18 -23.96
C GLN A 84 -24.13 15.36 -22.66
N ALA A 85 -24.44 16.04 -21.56
CA ALA A 85 -24.54 15.43 -20.24
C ALA A 85 -25.52 14.24 -20.24
N GLY A 86 -25.00 13.03 -20.07
CA GLY A 86 -25.77 11.78 -20.00
C GLY A 86 -25.61 10.82 -21.19
N GLU A 87 -24.94 11.22 -22.27
CA GLU A 87 -24.92 10.43 -23.52
C GLU A 87 -23.57 9.73 -23.84
N GLY A 88 -22.64 9.65 -22.86
CA GLY A 88 -21.39 8.93 -23.10
C GLY A 88 -20.19 9.39 -22.26
N PRO A 89 -18.99 8.90 -22.58
CA PRO A 89 -17.75 9.31 -21.94
C PRO A 89 -17.43 10.79 -22.22
N GLY A 90 -16.98 11.53 -21.21
CA GLY A 90 -16.54 12.92 -21.36
C GLY A 90 -16.79 13.81 -20.13
N VAL A 91 -16.39 15.08 -20.23
CA VAL A 91 -16.61 16.10 -19.20
C VAL A 91 -18.00 16.71 -19.40
N ARG A 92 -18.72 16.96 -18.32
CA ARG A 92 -19.94 17.76 -18.36
C ARG A 92 -19.57 19.24 -18.52
N GLY A 93 -19.76 19.81 -19.71
CA GLY A 93 -19.52 21.21 -19.99
C GLY A 93 -18.14 21.50 -20.60
N GLU A 94 -17.76 22.80 -20.62
CA GLU A 94 -16.49 23.27 -21.17
C GLU A 94 -15.32 22.81 -20.25
N TYR A 95 -14.21 22.36 -20.85
CA TYR A 95 -13.01 21.95 -20.12
C TYR A 95 -12.40 23.16 -19.37
N ASP A 96 -12.20 23.02 -18.07
CA ASP A 96 -11.52 24.01 -17.23
C ASP A 96 -9.99 23.80 -17.34
N PRO A 97 -9.20 24.79 -17.83
CA PRO A 97 -7.75 24.65 -17.94
C PRO A 97 -7.03 24.34 -16.61
N ARG A 98 -7.65 24.61 -15.47
CA ARG A 98 -7.15 24.24 -14.14
C ARG A 98 -7.26 22.74 -13.85
N GLY A 99 -7.93 21.99 -14.72
CA GLY A 99 -8.17 20.57 -14.61
C GLY A 99 -9.55 20.20 -14.07
N VAL A 100 -9.81 18.91 -13.99
CA VAL A 100 -11.10 18.30 -13.60
C VAL A 100 -11.14 18.05 -12.10
N LEU A 101 -12.22 18.47 -11.41
CA LEU A 101 -12.45 18.12 -10.01
C LEU A 101 -12.61 16.60 -9.87
N THR A 102 -11.94 16.00 -8.91
CA THR A 102 -11.94 14.56 -8.72
C THR A 102 -12.16 14.14 -7.27
N SER A 103 -12.58 12.89 -7.11
CA SER A 103 -12.62 12.12 -5.87
C SER A 103 -12.06 10.70 -6.07
N PHE A 104 -11.37 10.47 -7.19
CA PHE A 104 -10.86 9.15 -7.55
C PHE A 104 -9.79 8.64 -6.59
N ARG A 105 -8.95 9.53 -6.07
CA ARG A 105 -7.90 9.21 -5.10
C ARG A 105 -8.22 9.80 -3.73
N ALA A 106 -7.84 9.09 -2.68
CA ALA A 106 -7.92 9.57 -1.31
C ALA A 106 -7.00 10.78 -1.08
N PRO A 107 -7.42 11.80 -0.29
CA PRO A 107 -6.76 13.11 -0.26
C PRO A 107 -5.49 13.17 0.59
N GLY A 108 -5.28 12.21 1.50
CA GLY A 108 -4.23 12.32 2.53
C GLY A 108 -2.82 12.39 1.94
N TYR A 109 -2.52 11.56 0.95
CA TYR A 109 -1.20 11.56 0.35
C TYR A 109 -0.96 12.76 -0.59
N PRO A 110 -1.89 13.14 -1.50
CA PRO A 110 -1.75 14.40 -2.25
C PRO A 110 -1.61 15.64 -1.36
N ALA A 111 -2.37 15.71 -0.27
CA ALA A 111 -2.26 16.83 0.69
C ALA A 111 -0.90 16.83 1.42
N PHE A 112 -0.38 15.66 1.77
CA PHE A 112 0.96 15.51 2.33
C PHE A 112 2.04 16.01 1.34
N LEU A 113 1.97 15.60 0.07
CA LEU A 113 2.88 16.10 -0.97
C LEU A 113 2.73 17.60 -1.17
N ALA A 114 1.51 18.13 -1.22
CA ALA A 114 1.24 19.56 -1.35
C ALA A 114 1.89 20.36 -0.22
N GLY A 115 1.82 19.89 1.02
CA GLY A 115 2.52 20.51 2.14
C GLY A 115 4.04 20.57 1.94
N ILE A 116 4.65 19.53 1.37
CA ILE A 116 6.08 19.53 1.04
C ILE A 116 6.37 20.51 -0.09
N TYR A 117 5.57 20.49 -1.16
CA TYR A 117 5.73 21.35 -2.33
C TYR A 117 5.59 22.84 -2.01
N ALA A 118 4.68 23.18 -1.07
CA ALA A 118 4.52 24.54 -0.59
C ALA A 118 5.79 25.09 0.09
N ILE A 119 6.60 24.22 0.69
CA ILE A 119 7.84 24.59 1.38
C ILE A 119 9.03 24.57 0.42
N SER A 120 9.14 23.53 -0.43
CA SER A 120 10.30 23.31 -1.30
C SER A 120 10.24 24.07 -2.62
N GLY A 121 9.04 24.55 -3.01
CA GLY A 121 8.76 24.99 -4.35
C GLY A 121 8.57 23.81 -5.34
N LEU A 122 8.03 24.12 -6.52
CA LEU A 122 7.70 23.09 -7.52
C LEU A 122 8.95 22.53 -8.22
N GLU A 123 10.02 23.30 -8.30
CA GLU A 123 11.29 22.86 -8.91
C GLU A 123 11.92 21.68 -8.15
N TRP A 124 11.97 21.76 -6.82
CA TRP A 124 12.59 20.77 -5.95
C TRP A 124 11.59 19.77 -5.36
N ARG A 125 10.34 19.81 -5.77
CA ARG A 125 9.22 19.06 -5.17
C ARG A 125 9.48 17.55 -5.06
N LEU A 126 10.01 16.93 -6.12
CA LEU A 126 10.23 15.47 -6.14
C LEU A 126 11.35 15.05 -5.20
N PHE A 127 12.45 15.80 -5.20
CA PHE A 127 13.58 15.51 -4.31
C PHE A 127 13.20 15.77 -2.83
N ALA A 128 12.52 16.86 -2.56
CA ALA A 128 12.04 17.17 -1.20
C ALA A 128 11.07 16.11 -0.69
N ALA A 129 10.13 15.67 -1.53
CA ALA A 129 9.21 14.58 -1.19
C ALA A 129 9.98 13.29 -0.83
N ARG A 130 10.97 12.90 -1.64
CA ARG A 130 11.82 11.73 -1.39
C ARG A 130 12.60 11.81 -0.08
N LEU A 131 13.15 12.99 0.26
CA LEU A 131 13.83 13.20 1.53
C LEU A 131 12.90 13.04 2.72
N VAL A 132 11.72 13.66 2.67
CA VAL A 132 10.72 13.54 3.74
C VAL A 132 10.23 12.10 3.86
N GLN A 133 9.98 11.42 2.74
CA GLN A 133 9.59 10.01 2.71
C GLN A 133 10.68 9.09 3.26
N ALA A 134 11.96 9.37 3.00
CA ALA A 134 13.07 8.63 3.57
C ALA A 134 13.12 8.76 5.10
N ALA A 135 12.92 9.97 5.62
CA ALA A 135 12.86 10.22 7.07
C ALA A 135 11.65 9.52 7.72
N LEU A 136 10.49 9.61 7.07
CA LEU A 136 9.25 8.97 7.54
C LEU A 136 9.38 7.43 7.48
N GLY A 137 9.88 6.87 6.38
CA GLY A 137 10.14 5.42 6.24
C GLY A 137 11.18 4.90 7.24
N ALA A 138 12.14 5.73 7.66
CA ALA A 138 13.11 5.35 8.69
C ALA A 138 12.47 5.12 10.07
N THR A 139 11.32 5.75 10.36
CA THR A 139 10.59 5.55 11.62
C THR A 139 10.03 4.14 11.76
N LEU A 140 9.84 3.41 10.66
CA LEU A 140 9.30 2.04 10.68
C LEU A 140 10.16 1.09 11.52
N ALA A 141 11.47 1.22 11.48
CA ALA A 141 12.38 0.35 12.21
C ALA A 141 12.22 0.47 13.74
N PRO A 142 12.34 1.65 14.37
CA PRO A 142 12.09 1.80 15.81
C PRO A 142 10.63 1.52 16.19
N MET A 143 9.65 1.85 15.35
CA MET A 143 8.24 1.57 15.65
C MET A 143 7.96 0.07 15.65
N THR A 144 8.53 -0.70 14.73
CA THR A 144 8.42 -2.17 14.70
C THR A 144 9.10 -2.81 15.90
N TYR A 145 10.27 -2.29 16.32
CA TYR A 145 10.90 -2.69 17.57
C TYR A 145 9.95 -2.46 18.77
N LEU A 146 9.32 -1.28 18.87
CA LEU A 146 8.37 -0.94 19.93
C LEU A 146 7.12 -1.83 19.88
N LEU A 147 6.60 -2.12 18.69
CA LEU A 147 5.49 -3.05 18.51
C LEU A 147 5.85 -4.45 19.02
N SER A 148 7.03 -4.95 18.63
CA SER A 148 7.52 -6.24 19.11
C SER A 148 7.62 -6.32 20.62
N ARG A 149 8.09 -5.25 21.28
CA ARG A 149 8.14 -5.13 22.74
C ARG A 149 6.75 -5.19 23.40
N ARG A 150 5.70 -4.74 22.69
CA ARG A 150 4.30 -4.84 23.17
C ARG A 150 3.71 -6.23 22.98
N LEU A 151 4.03 -6.87 21.87
CA LEU A 151 3.53 -8.22 21.56
C LEU A 151 4.28 -9.32 22.33
N PHE A 152 5.57 -9.12 22.59
CA PHE A 152 6.46 -10.06 23.28
C PHE A 152 7.33 -9.34 24.33
N PRO A 153 6.77 -8.90 25.47
CA PRO A 153 7.42 -7.98 26.40
C PRO A 153 8.76 -8.46 26.97
N LYS A 154 8.95 -9.78 27.08
CA LYS A 154 10.17 -10.38 27.67
C LYS A 154 11.22 -10.76 26.63
N ARG A 155 11.02 -10.44 25.34
CA ARG A 155 11.85 -10.90 24.23
C ARG A 155 12.50 -9.72 23.51
N GLU A 156 13.57 -9.21 24.11
CA GLU A 156 14.37 -8.12 23.53
C GLU A 156 15.07 -8.54 22.22
N ASP A 157 15.47 -9.81 22.11
CA ASP A 157 16.05 -10.40 20.93
C ASP A 157 15.11 -10.37 19.71
N VAL A 158 13.83 -10.73 19.94
CA VAL A 158 12.76 -10.64 18.92
C VAL A 158 12.57 -9.18 18.46
N ALA A 159 12.55 -8.24 19.41
CA ALA A 159 12.35 -6.84 19.10
C ALA A 159 13.51 -6.25 18.27
N ARG A 160 14.75 -6.59 18.62
CA ARG A 160 15.93 -6.17 17.85
C ARG A 160 15.92 -6.75 16.45
N PHE A 161 15.59 -8.03 16.31
CA PHE A 161 15.46 -8.67 14.99
C PHE A 161 14.43 -7.94 14.13
N ALA A 162 13.21 -7.74 14.66
CA ALA A 162 12.14 -7.08 13.91
C ALA A 162 12.50 -5.66 13.50
N GLY A 163 13.07 -4.86 14.42
CA GLY A 163 13.51 -3.51 14.10
C GLY A 163 14.64 -3.46 13.07
N LEU A 164 15.62 -4.37 13.17
CA LEU A 164 16.72 -4.47 12.20
C LEU A 164 16.22 -4.93 10.83
N ALA A 165 15.34 -5.93 10.79
CA ALA A 165 14.73 -6.39 9.53
C ALA A 165 14.07 -5.24 8.77
N LEU A 166 13.29 -4.38 9.46
CA LEU A 166 12.66 -3.20 8.83
C LEU A 166 13.65 -2.10 8.44
N ALA A 167 14.76 -1.96 9.19
CA ALA A 167 15.81 -0.99 8.84
C ALA A 167 16.44 -1.31 7.48
N ILE A 168 16.71 -2.61 7.23
CA ILE A 168 17.45 -3.08 6.06
C ILE A 168 16.55 -3.68 4.96
N TYR A 169 15.23 -3.70 5.12
CA TYR A 169 14.30 -4.32 4.16
C TYR A 169 14.37 -3.64 2.79
N PRO A 170 14.84 -4.32 1.73
CA PRO A 170 15.24 -3.66 0.48
C PRO A 170 14.10 -2.90 -0.18
N MET A 171 12.90 -3.47 -0.24
CA MET A 171 11.73 -2.80 -0.79
C MET A 171 11.46 -1.47 -0.07
N LEU A 172 11.45 -1.47 1.27
CA LEU A 172 11.23 -0.26 2.08
C LEU A 172 12.41 0.73 2.07
N VAL A 173 13.61 0.28 1.70
CA VAL A 173 14.77 1.17 1.49
C VAL A 173 14.59 1.98 0.20
N LEU A 174 14.06 1.38 -0.87
CA LEU A 174 13.85 2.04 -2.15
C LEU A 174 12.49 2.76 -2.28
N TYR A 175 11.51 2.40 -1.48
CA TYR A 175 10.16 2.98 -1.55
C TYR A 175 10.12 4.52 -1.53
N PRO A 176 11.00 5.23 -0.79
CA PRO A 176 11.05 6.70 -0.83
C PRO A 176 11.33 7.30 -2.20
N LEU A 177 11.83 6.53 -3.17
CA LEU A 177 12.06 7.01 -4.54
C LEU A 177 10.76 7.19 -5.32
N ALA A 178 9.75 6.38 -5.01
CA ALA A 178 8.43 6.46 -5.60
C ALA A 178 7.56 7.49 -4.86
N LEU A 179 6.74 8.24 -5.57
CA LEU A 179 5.63 8.99 -4.97
C LEU A 179 4.47 8.03 -4.74
N ALA A 180 4.53 7.29 -3.62
CA ALA A 180 3.61 6.22 -3.30
C ALA A 180 2.97 6.39 -1.92
N THR A 181 1.68 6.13 -1.85
CA THR A 181 0.89 6.27 -0.61
C THR A 181 1.43 5.45 0.55
N GLU A 182 2.06 4.32 0.28
CA GLU A 182 2.64 3.41 1.26
C GLU A 182 3.66 4.10 2.17
N THR A 183 4.38 5.08 1.65
CA THR A 183 5.40 5.83 2.41
C THR A 183 4.82 6.63 3.59
N LEU A 184 3.58 7.10 3.46
CA LEU A 184 2.83 7.76 4.53
C LEU A 184 1.93 6.75 5.28
N PHE A 185 1.30 5.84 4.54
CA PHE A 185 0.30 4.92 5.05
C PHE A 185 0.87 3.93 6.08
N ILE A 186 2.01 3.29 5.78
CA ILE A 186 2.59 2.26 6.68
C ILE A 186 2.99 2.86 8.04
N PRO A 187 3.70 4.01 8.10
CA PRO A 187 3.94 4.71 9.37
C PRO A 187 2.67 5.06 10.14
N LEU A 188 1.61 5.53 9.46
CA LEU A 188 0.33 5.84 10.11
C LEU A 188 -0.32 4.59 10.69
N VAL A 189 -0.39 3.48 9.95
CA VAL A 189 -0.94 2.20 10.45
C VAL A 189 -0.17 1.71 11.67
N LEU A 190 1.15 1.77 11.62
CA LEU A 190 2.00 1.31 12.73
C LEU A 190 1.89 2.25 13.95
N ALA A 191 1.86 3.57 13.74
CA ALA A 191 1.62 4.56 14.79
C ALA A 191 0.24 4.39 15.44
N GLY A 192 -0.80 4.23 14.62
CA GLY A 192 -2.16 4.00 15.08
C GLY A 192 -2.28 2.70 15.89
N THR A 193 -1.61 1.63 15.45
CA THR A 193 -1.57 0.36 16.18
C THR A 193 -0.89 0.52 17.54
N LEU A 194 0.25 1.20 17.61
CA LEU A 194 0.95 1.50 18.87
C LEU A 194 0.11 2.40 19.79
N ALA A 195 -0.54 3.41 19.23
CA ALA A 195 -1.44 4.30 19.97
C ALA A 195 -2.64 3.54 20.54
N LEU A 196 -3.22 2.62 19.75
CA LEU A 196 -4.36 1.81 20.18
C LEU A 196 -3.98 0.82 21.29
N LEU A 197 -2.81 0.19 21.21
CA LEU A 197 -2.27 -0.66 22.27
C LEU A 197 -2.03 0.16 23.55
N ARG A 198 -1.47 1.39 23.42
CA ARG A 198 -1.31 2.31 24.54
C ARG A 198 -2.66 2.71 25.16
N ALA A 199 -3.65 3.05 24.33
CA ALA A 199 -4.98 3.41 24.78
C ALA A 199 -5.64 2.29 25.58
N ALA A 200 -5.46 1.02 25.16
CA ALA A 200 -5.96 -0.15 25.89
C ALA A 200 -5.29 -0.35 27.26
N GLU A 201 -4.05 0.12 27.44
CA GLU A 201 -3.34 0.10 28.74
C GLU A 201 -3.73 1.27 29.63
N THR A 202 -3.67 2.49 29.11
CA THR A 202 -3.91 3.74 29.87
C THR A 202 -5.39 3.98 30.17
N ARG A 203 -6.28 3.46 29.31
CA ARG A 203 -7.74 3.64 29.35
C ARG A 203 -8.19 5.12 29.29
N ARG A 204 -7.30 6.02 28.78
CA ARG A 204 -7.59 7.45 28.70
C ARG A 204 -8.35 7.76 27.40
N ALA A 205 -9.35 8.63 27.48
CA ALA A 205 -10.12 9.08 26.32
C ALA A 205 -9.22 9.71 25.23
N SER A 206 -8.23 10.53 25.65
CA SER A 206 -7.29 11.18 24.75
C SER A 206 -6.46 10.19 23.91
N ASP A 207 -6.08 9.05 24.49
CA ASP A 207 -5.29 8.05 23.75
C ASP A 207 -6.16 7.31 22.70
N PHE A 208 -7.46 7.08 22.99
CA PHE A 208 -8.41 6.54 22.01
C PHE A 208 -8.72 7.55 20.91
N LEU A 209 -8.90 8.83 21.25
CA LEU A 209 -9.05 9.91 20.27
C LEU A 209 -7.82 10.02 19.35
N LEU A 210 -6.61 9.97 19.93
CA LEU A 210 -5.37 9.99 19.16
C LEU A 210 -5.27 8.80 18.21
N ALA A 211 -5.54 7.59 18.70
CA ALA A 211 -5.54 6.39 17.86
C ALA A 211 -6.55 6.49 16.72
N GLY A 212 -7.77 6.96 17.02
CA GLY A 212 -8.82 7.19 16.02
C GLY A 212 -8.42 8.26 14.99
N ALA A 213 -7.80 9.35 15.43
CA ALA A 213 -7.30 10.40 14.53
C ALA A 213 -6.21 9.86 13.58
N ILE A 214 -5.26 9.08 14.10
CA ILE A 214 -4.20 8.49 13.27
C ILE A 214 -4.81 7.51 12.23
N PHE A 215 -5.76 6.66 12.63
CA PHE A 215 -6.44 5.75 11.68
C PHE A 215 -7.37 6.49 10.73
N GLY A 216 -7.98 7.61 11.13
CA GLY A 216 -8.68 8.51 10.23
C GLY A 216 -7.76 9.08 9.15
N GLY A 217 -6.56 9.53 9.53
CA GLY A 217 -5.51 9.94 8.59
C GLY A 217 -5.04 8.82 7.68
N ALA A 218 -4.87 7.61 8.22
CA ALA A 218 -4.55 6.43 7.42
C ALA A 218 -5.66 6.10 6.41
N THR A 219 -6.94 6.23 6.80
CA THR A 219 -8.10 6.03 5.91
C THR A 219 -8.15 7.08 4.80
N LEU A 220 -7.86 8.34 5.11
CA LEU A 220 -7.73 9.40 4.11
C LEU A 220 -6.50 9.23 3.21
N THR A 221 -5.52 8.41 3.59
CA THR A 221 -4.35 8.09 2.76
C THR A 221 -4.61 6.89 1.85
N ARG A 222 -5.23 5.82 2.38
CA ARG A 222 -5.69 4.63 1.65
C ARG A 222 -6.96 4.09 2.30
N SER A 223 -8.06 4.19 1.61
CA SER A 223 -9.39 3.81 2.12
C SER A 223 -9.51 2.31 2.46
N VAL A 224 -8.67 1.47 1.88
CA VAL A 224 -8.64 0.01 2.12
C VAL A 224 -8.52 -0.36 3.60
N ILE A 225 -7.89 0.48 4.44
CA ILE A 225 -7.78 0.24 5.88
C ILE A 225 -9.13 0.38 6.62
N PHE A 226 -10.13 0.93 5.96
CA PHE A 226 -11.44 1.18 6.60
C PHE A 226 -12.11 -0.09 7.10
N ALA A 227 -11.87 -1.24 6.44
CA ALA A 227 -12.39 -2.52 6.93
C ALA A 227 -11.81 -2.87 8.33
N PHE A 228 -10.50 -2.66 8.54
CA PHE A 228 -9.91 -2.78 9.87
C PHE A 228 -10.46 -1.72 10.84
N VAL A 229 -10.59 -0.47 10.39
CA VAL A 229 -11.13 0.63 11.22
C VAL A 229 -12.54 0.30 11.72
N GLY A 230 -13.35 -0.39 10.90
CA GLY A 230 -14.65 -0.93 11.32
C GLY A 230 -14.55 -2.08 12.34
N LEU A 231 -13.49 -2.90 12.27
CA LEU A 231 -13.24 -3.99 13.22
C LEU A 231 -12.61 -3.52 14.54
N ALA A 232 -11.84 -2.44 14.52
CA ALA A 232 -11.13 -1.94 15.70
C ALA A 232 -12.06 -1.61 16.90
N PRO A 233 -13.24 -0.97 16.74
CA PRO A 233 -14.19 -0.78 17.84
C PRO A 233 -14.62 -2.07 18.51
N PHE A 234 -14.80 -3.17 17.78
CA PHE A 234 -15.12 -4.48 18.36
C PHE A 234 -13.97 -5.01 19.23
N TRP A 235 -12.73 -4.88 18.74
CA TRP A 235 -11.56 -5.24 19.55
C TRP A 235 -11.48 -4.38 20.82
N ILE A 236 -11.67 -3.06 20.72
CA ILE A 236 -11.67 -2.14 21.87
C ILE A 236 -12.76 -2.53 22.87
N TRP A 237 -13.94 -2.85 22.37
CA TRP A 237 -15.09 -3.18 23.21
C TRP A 237 -14.94 -4.53 23.92
N PHE A 238 -14.64 -5.59 23.17
CA PHE A 238 -14.67 -6.95 23.68
C PHE A 238 -13.32 -7.42 24.23
N ALA A 239 -12.21 -7.18 23.55
CA ALA A 239 -10.88 -7.63 23.96
C ALA A 239 -10.21 -6.67 24.96
N ALA A 240 -10.24 -5.36 24.70
CA ALA A 240 -9.72 -4.35 25.61
C ALA A 240 -10.71 -3.96 26.72
N LYS A 241 -12.00 -4.36 26.62
CA LYS A 241 -13.08 -4.08 27.60
C LYS A 241 -13.27 -2.58 27.87
N GLN A 242 -13.20 -1.73 26.80
CA GLN A 242 -13.28 -0.27 26.89
C GLN A 242 -14.40 0.30 26.00
N ARG A 243 -15.68 0.13 26.42
CA ARG A 243 -16.85 0.57 25.63
C ARG A 243 -16.80 2.05 25.23
N ARG A 244 -16.48 2.94 26.18
CA ARG A 244 -16.35 4.39 25.90
C ARG A 244 -15.17 4.66 24.97
N GLY A 245 -14.07 3.88 25.10
CA GLY A 245 -12.92 3.96 24.22
C GLY A 245 -13.26 3.67 22.76
N ALA A 246 -14.14 2.69 22.50
CA ALA A 246 -14.62 2.40 21.14
C ALA A 246 -15.38 3.60 20.54
N VAL A 247 -16.20 4.28 21.35
CA VAL A 247 -16.92 5.49 20.91
C VAL A 247 -15.94 6.63 20.60
N TYR A 248 -14.98 6.91 21.50
CA TYR A 248 -13.98 7.96 21.27
C TYR A 248 -13.14 7.69 20.03
N PHE A 249 -12.72 6.45 19.82
CA PHE A 249 -12.01 6.05 18.60
C PHE A 249 -12.85 6.32 17.34
N ALA A 250 -14.10 5.85 17.32
CA ALA A 250 -14.99 6.04 16.17
C ALA A 250 -15.30 7.51 15.90
N LEU A 251 -15.55 8.32 16.94
CA LEU A 251 -15.78 9.77 16.80
C LEU A 251 -14.57 10.49 16.18
N ALA A 252 -13.35 10.14 16.59
CA ALA A 252 -12.13 10.73 16.03
C ALA A 252 -11.92 10.34 14.56
N VAL A 253 -12.18 9.09 14.19
CA VAL A 253 -12.15 8.65 12.79
C VAL A 253 -13.16 9.44 11.97
N LEU A 254 -14.41 9.49 12.43
CA LEU A 254 -15.50 10.20 11.73
C LEU A 254 -15.21 11.70 11.60
N ALA A 255 -14.68 12.34 12.62
CA ALA A 255 -14.34 13.76 12.59
C ALA A 255 -13.34 14.11 11.47
N LEU A 256 -12.43 13.20 11.12
CA LEU A 256 -11.47 13.40 10.03
C LEU A 256 -12.01 12.96 8.66
N VAL A 257 -12.71 11.83 8.60
CA VAL A 257 -13.16 11.25 7.33
C VAL A 257 -14.42 11.92 6.79
N LEU A 258 -15.36 12.28 7.66
CA LEU A 258 -16.66 12.81 7.26
C LEU A 258 -16.61 14.13 6.47
N PRO A 259 -15.78 15.13 6.80
CA PRO A 259 -15.72 16.37 6.02
C PRO A 259 -15.34 16.11 4.56
N TRP A 260 -14.40 15.20 4.30
CA TRP A 260 -14.01 14.83 2.96
C TRP A 260 -15.10 14.01 2.23
N SER A 261 -15.74 13.09 2.91
CA SER A 261 -16.87 12.33 2.34
C SER A 261 -18.06 13.23 2.00
N LEU A 262 -18.34 14.23 2.83
CA LEU A 262 -19.36 15.26 2.53
C LEU A 262 -18.98 16.09 1.30
N ARG A 263 -17.73 16.55 1.21
CA ARG A 263 -17.23 17.26 0.01
C ARG A 263 -17.46 16.42 -1.26
N ASN A 264 -17.13 15.14 -1.23
CA ASN A 264 -17.32 14.26 -2.37
C ASN A 264 -18.81 14.03 -2.68
N THR A 265 -19.64 13.87 -1.64
CA THR A 265 -21.09 13.73 -1.78
C THR A 265 -21.71 14.97 -2.45
N PHE A 266 -21.31 16.17 -2.04
CA PHE A 266 -21.78 17.41 -2.68
C PHE A 266 -21.24 17.56 -4.11
N LEU A 267 -19.99 17.16 -4.37
CA LEU A 267 -19.41 17.23 -5.72
C LEU A 267 -20.20 16.40 -6.73
N HIS A 268 -20.59 15.20 -6.35
CA HIS A 268 -21.25 14.25 -7.26
C HIS A 268 -22.77 14.18 -7.11
N ASN A 269 -23.37 14.95 -6.17
CA ASN A 269 -24.79 14.86 -5.79
C ASN A 269 -25.24 13.40 -5.48
N ARG A 270 -24.33 12.59 -4.93
CA ARG A 270 -24.54 11.17 -4.57
C ARG A 270 -23.70 10.83 -3.34
N PRO A 271 -24.21 9.94 -2.45
CA PRO A 271 -23.44 9.48 -1.32
C PRO A 271 -22.08 8.90 -1.78
N THR A 272 -21.02 9.56 -1.39
CA THR A 272 -19.65 9.19 -1.77
C THR A 272 -18.78 9.11 -0.53
N PHE A 273 -18.02 8.04 -0.42
CA PHE A 273 -17.11 7.84 0.70
C PHE A 273 -15.78 8.61 0.51
N VAL A 274 -14.64 8.03 0.89
CA VAL A 274 -13.34 8.70 0.81
C VAL A 274 -12.88 8.88 -0.65
N GLU A 275 -13.13 7.87 -1.49
CA GLU A 275 -12.71 7.86 -2.89
C GLU A 275 -13.67 7.04 -3.76
N ASN A 276 -13.69 7.34 -5.05
CA ASN A 276 -14.52 6.68 -6.06
C ASN A 276 -13.72 5.69 -6.93
N SER A 277 -12.79 4.97 -6.33
CA SER A 277 -11.97 3.95 -7.02
C SER A 277 -12.49 2.52 -6.83
N PHE A 278 -13.48 2.31 -5.95
CA PHE A 278 -13.96 0.98 -5.59
C PHE A 278 -14.53 0.23 -6.81
N GLY A 279 -15.48 0.82 -7.53
CA GLY A 279 -16.10 0.18 -8.70
C GLY A 279 -15.10 -0.06 -9.83
N TYR A 280 -14.17 0.86 -10.04
CA TYR A 280 -13.08 0.70 -11.00
C TYR A 280 -12.21 -0.54 -10.68
N ASN A 281 -11.80 -0.70 -9.44
CA ASN A 281 -11.02 -1.85 -9.00
C ASN A 281 -11.87 -3.13 -8.96
N PHE A 282 -13.16 -3.04 -8.65
CA PHE A 282 -14.10 -4.16 -8.65
C PHE A 282 -14.33 -4.70 -10.08
N HIS A 283 -14.49 -3.80 -11.06
CA HIS A 283 -14.53 -4.15 -12.48
C HIS A 283 -13.31 -4.96 -12.91
N MET A 284 -12.09 -4.44 -12.65
CA MET A 284 -10.85 -5.15 -12.98
C MET A 284 -10.73 -6.49 -12.24
N GLY A 285 -11.12 -6.51 -10.97
CA GLY A 285 -10.99 -7.69 -10.11
C GLY A 285 -11.85 -8.89 -10.52
N PHE A 286 -12.92 -8.66 -11.31
CA PHE A 286 -13.84 -9.69 -11.78
C PHE A 286 -13.96 -9.74 -13.31
N HIS A 287 -13.21 -8.90 -14.05
CA HIS A 287 -13.26 -8.83 -15.49
C HIS A 287 -13.04 -10.21 -16.15
N PRO A 288 -13.81 -10.59 -17.19
CA PRO A 288 -13.72 -11.91 -17.84
C PRO A 288 -12.31 -12.28 -18.33
N GLN A 289 -11.55 -11.31 -18.82
CA GLN A 289 -10.16 -11.50 -19.24
C GLN A 289 -9.14 -11.24 -18.11
N GLY A 290 -9.60 -10.76 -16.95
CA GLY A 290 -8.74 -10.40 -15.81
C GLY A 290 -8.32 -11.62 -14.98
N THR A 291 -7.23 -11.52 -14.28
CA THR A 291 -6.69 -12.56 -13.39
C THR A 291 -6.86 -12.22 -11.91
N GLY A 292 -7.41 -11.03 -11.58
CA GLY A 292 -7.57 -10.55 -10.21
C GLY A 292 -6.48 -9.58 -9.74
N THR A 293 -5.54 -9.21 -10.62
CA THR A 293 -4.54 -8.15 -10.41
C THR A 293 -4.77 -6.99 -11.37
N PHE A 294 -3.98 -5.91 -11.23
CA PHE A 294 -4.02 -4.79 -12.16
C PHE A 294 -3.60 -5.24 -13.58
N GLN A 295 -4.36 -4.84 -14.59
CA GLN A 295 -4.06 -5.07 -15.99
C GLN A 295 -4.33 -3.79 -16.79
N PHE A 296 -3.28 -3.27 -17.44
CA PHE A 296 -3.32 -1.97 -18.12
C PHE A 296 -4.44 -1.88 -19.16
N GLY A 297 -4.61 -2.89 -20.03
CA GLY A 297 -5.66 -2.88 -21.06
C GLY A 297 -7.07 -2.76 -20.48
N ILE A 298 -7.39 -3.58 -19.46
CA ILE A 298 -8.70 -3.56 -18.78
C ILE A 298 -8.92 -2.23 -18.05
N SER A 299 -7.86 -1.66 -17.48
CA SER A 299 -7.94 -0.40 -16.76
C SER A 299 -8.39 0.77 -17.63
N LEU A 300 -8.12 0.72 -18.94
CA LEU A 300 -8.48 1.79 -19.88
C LEU A 300 -9.96 1.81 -20.23
N GLU A 301 -10.71 0.72 -20.05
CA GLU A 301 -12.13 0.63 -20.42
C GLU A 301 -13.04 1.64 -19.71
N LEU A 302 -12.68 2.04 -18.48
CA LEU A 302 -13.45 2.97 -17.68
C LEU A 302 -12.82 4.37 -17.60
N VAL A 303 -11.62 4.57 -18.15
CA VAL A 303 -10.93 5.87 -18.15
C VAL A 303 -11.72 6.97 -18.87
N PRO A 304 -12.42 6.71 -20.00
CA PRO A 304 -13.20 7.74 -20.67
C PRO A 304 -14.35 8.35 -19.83
N TYR A 305 -14.78 7.70 -18.78
CA TYR A 305 -15.80 8.24 -17.87
C TYR A 305 -15.14 9.12 -16.80
N LEU A 306 -15.08 10.42 -17.03
CA LEU A 306 -14.39 11.38 -16.18
C LEU A 306 -15.13 11.73 -14.89
N ASP A 307 -16.47 11.59 -14.88
CA ASP A 307 -17.23 11.66 -13.61
C ASP A 307 -16.91 10.41 -12.79
N ASP A 308 -16.15 10.61 -11.71
CA ASP A 308 -15.69 9.51 -10.85
C ASP A 308 -16.83 8.71 -10.23
N ALA A 309 -17.99 9.32 -9.93
CA ALA A 309 -19.14 8.64 -9.39
C ALA A 309 -19.83 7.78 -10.44
N VAL A 310 -19.94 8.26 -11.67
CA VAL A 310 -20.45 7.49 -12.82
C VAL A 310 -19.53 6.32 -13.12
N ARG A 311 -18.23 6.55 -13.15
CA ARG A 311 -17.22 5.51 -13.36
C ARG A 311 -17.28 4.43 -12.29
N ASN A 312 -17.41 4.84 -11.03
CA ASN A 312 -17.54 3.93 -9.90
C ASN A 312 -18.82 3.08 -10.00
N GLU A 313 -19.96 3.69 -10.32
CA GLU A 313 -21.24 2.99 -10.47
C GLU A 313 -21.19 2.00 -11.63
N LEU A 314 -20.70 2.43 -12.79
CA LEU A 314 -20.55 1.57 -13.97
C LEU A 314 -19.62 0.39 -13.70
N GLY A 315 -18.51 0.63 -13.03
CA GLY A 315 -17.57 -0.43 -12.63
C GLY A 315 -18.22 -1.44 -11.67
N MET A 316 -19.04 -0.97 -10.72
CA MET A 316 -19.81 -1.83 -9.84
C MET A 316 -20.84 -2.67 -10.63
N GLN A 317 -21.60 -2.05 -11.54
CA GLN A 317 -22.60 -2.75 -12.34
C GLN A 317 -21.95 -3.84 -13.21
N LYS A 318 -20.89 -3.50 -13.94
CA LYS A 318 -20.14 -4.47 -14.78
C LYS A 318 -19.53 -5.59 -13.94
N GLY A 319 -18.86 -5.27 -12.82
CA GLY A 319 -18.26 -6.28 -11.95
C GLY A 319 -19.30 -7.27 -11.39
N TRP A 320 -20.48 -6.78 -10.97
CA TRP A 320 -21.59 -7.65 -10.56
C TRP A 320 -22.17 -8.47 -11.71
N GLN A 321 -22.21 -7.91 -12.91
CA GLN A 321 -22.63 -8.64 -14.11
C GLN A 321 -21.67 -9.81 -14.37
N PHE A 322 -20.35 -9.58 -14.38
CA PHE A 322 -19.35 -10.64 -14.58
C PHE A 322 -19.44 -11.77 -13.55
N ILE A 323 -19.73 -11.43 -12.28
CA ILE A 323 -19.95 -12.45 -11.24
C ILE A 323 -21.21 -13.27 -11.52
N ARG A 324 -22.28 -12.64 -12.01
CA ARG A 324 -23.54 -13.34 -12.33
C ARG A 324 -23.42 -14.21 -13.58
N ASP A 325 -22.68 -13.74 -14.57
CA ASP A 325 -22.47 -14.45 -15.84
C ASP A 325 -21.59 -15.69 -15.67
N ASP A 326 -20.59 -15.65 -14.75
CA ASP A 326 -19.72 -16.78 -14.41
C ASP A 326 -19.39 -16.82 -12.90
N PRO A 327 -20.32 -17.26 -12.04
CA PRO A 327 -20.09 -17.35 -10.59
C PRO A 327 -19.05 -18.42 -10.22
N GLY A 328 -18.84 -19.43 -11.07
CA GLY A 328 -17.86 -20.50 -10.85
C GLY A 328 -16.41 -20.00 -10.85
N ARG A 329 -16.16 -18.85 -11.49
CA ARG A 329 -14.84 -18.23 -11.56
C ARG A 329 -14.44 -17.45 -10.29
N VAL A 330 -15.41 -17.05 -9.45
CA VAL A 330 -15.15 -16.23 -8.25
C VAL A 330 -14.17 -16.88 -7.28
N PRO A 331 -14.28 -18.18 -6.92
CA PRO A 331 -13.31 -18.84 -6.05
C PRO A 331 -11.89 -18.82 -6.63
N GLN A 332 -11.74 -19.08 -7.93
CA GLN A 332 -10.44 -19.05 -8.61
C GLN A 332 -9.82 -17.65 -8.56
N LEU A 333 -10.58 -16.59 -8.86
CA LEU A 333 -10.12 -15.21 -8.79
C LEU A 333 -9.74 -14.82 -7.35
N THR A 334 -10.48 -15.28 -6.35
CA THR A 334 -10.16 -15.02 -4.94
C THR A 334 -8.84 -15.70 -4.54
N LEU A 335 -8.61 -16.93 -4.97
CA LEU A 335 -7.34 -17.62 -4.75
C LEU A 335 -6.18 -16.93 -5.49
N ASN A 336 -6.39 -16.48 -6.72
CA ASN A 336 -5.40 -15.71 -7.46
C ASN A 336 -5.05 -14.42 -6.71
N LYS A 337 -6.05 -13.66 -6.23
CA LYS A 337 -5.85 -12.43 -5.46
C LYS A 337 -5.06 -12.69 -4.17
N LEU A 338 -5.38 -13.79 -3.47
CA LEU A 338 -4.61 -14.21 -2.30
C LEU A 338 -3.15 -14.50 -2.68
N GLY A 339 -2.95 -15.21 -3.79
CA GLY A 339 -1.62 -15.48 -4.34
C GLY A 339 -0.87 -14.20 -4.71
N TYR A 340 -1.50 -13.26 -5.42
CA TYR A 340 -0.88 -11.96 -5.75
C TYR A 340 -0.57 -11.12 -4.51
N PHE A 341 -1.42 -11.14 -3.51
CA PHE A 341 -1.16 -10.42 -2.26
C PHE A 341 0.09 -10.92 -1.54
N PHE A 342 0.36 -12.23 -1.56
CA PHE A 342 1.55 -12.84 -0.95
C PHE A 342 2.62 -13.24 -1.97
N SER A 343 2.64 -12.63 -3.16
CA SER A 343 3.62 -12.93 -4.20
C SER A 343 5.01 -12.36 -3.89
N LEU A 344 5.98 -12.73 -4.74
CA LEU A 344 7.37 -12.27 -4.64
C LEU A 344 7.48 -10.78 -5.01
N GLU A 345 8.29 -10.02 -4.28
CA GLU A 345 8.52 -8.57 -4.51
C GLU A 345 9.41 -8.27 -5.73
N ARG A 346 9.32 -9.09 -6.78
CA ARG A 346 10.19 -8.99 -7.98
C ARG A 346 9.79 -7.86 -8.93
N ARG A 347 8.52 -7.45 -8.94
CA ARG A 347 8.05 -6.35 -9.81
C ARG A 347 8.68 -5.01 -9.45
N ALA A 348 9.10 -4.82 -8.19
CA ALA A 348 9.86 -3.62 -7.83
C ALA A 348 11.12 -3.49 -8.69
N LEU A 349 11.85 -4.59 -8.90
CA LEU A 349 13.02 -4.58 -9.76
C LEU A 349 12.64 -4.31 -11.23
N ALA A 350 11.58 -4.96 -11.73
CA ALA A 350 11.09 -4.73 -13.09
C ALA A 350 10.71 -3.26 -13.30
N TYR A 351 10.05 -2.64 -12.33
CA TYR A 351 9.70 -1.21 -12.37
C TYR A 351 10.92 -0.31 -12.52
N PHE A 352 11.95 -0.49 -11.70
CA PHE A 352 13.18 0.29 -11.78
C PHE A 352 13.95 0.02 -13.08
N TYR A 353 13.79 -1.15 -13.62
CA TYR A 353 14.42 -1.59 -14.86
C TYR A 353 13.74 -1.01 -16.08
N SER A 354 12.42 -1.16 -16.21
CA SER A 354 11.63 -0.67 -17.34
C SER A 354 11.66 0.85 -17.48
N ASN A 355 11.83 1.57 -16.38
CA ASN A 355 11.99 3.02 -16.40
C ASN A 355 13.45 3.48 -16.61
N ASN A 356 14.35 2.56 -16.94
CA ASN A 356 15.77 2.84 -17.16
C ASN A 356 16.45 3.56 -15.96
N PHE A 357 15.93 3.31 -14.75
CA PHE A 357 16.35 3.99 -13.53
C PHE A 357 17.83 3.75 -13.22
N PHE A 358 18.28 2.51 -13.36
CA PHE A 358 19.67 2.11 -13.10
C PHE A 358 20.53 2.07 -14.37
N GLY A 359 19.96 2.37 -15.53
CA GLY A 359 20.62 2.13 -16.81
C GLY A 359 20.85 0.64 -17.08
N ASN A 360 21.84 0.34 -17.90
CA ASN A 360 22.19 -1.05 -18.23
C ASN A 360 22.92 -1.71 -17.04
N ILE A 361 22.32 -2.74 -16.44
CA ILE A 361 22.93 -3.51 -15.35
C ILE A 361 23.46 -4.84 -15.93
N PRO A 362 24.76 -5.16 -15.76
CA PRO A 362 25.29 -6.46 -16.15
C PRO A 362 24.58 -7.62 -15.45
N THR A 363 24.50 -8.78 -16.10
CA THR A 363 23.71 -9.94 -15.63
C THR A 363 24.02 -10.37 -14.19
N VAL A 364 25.30 -10.41 -13.79
CA VAL A 364 25.68 -10.87 -12.44
C VAL A 364 25.18 -9.89 -11.35
N PRO A 365 25.45 -8.58 -11.41
CA PRO A 365 24.81 -7.63 -10.49
C PRO A 365 23.28 -7.67 -10.52
N LEU A 366 22.66 -7.89 -11.68
CA LEU A 366 21.22 -8.00 -11.81
C LEU A 366 20.67 -9.22 -11.04
N ILE A 367 21.32 -10.37 -11.13
CA ILE A 367 20.95 -11.56 -10.33
C ILE A 367 21.07 -11.26 -8.83
N VAL A 368 22.14 -10.60 -8.41
CA VAL A 368 22.32 -10.21 -7.00
C VAL A 368 21.20 -9.30 -6.53
N LEU A 369 20.85 -8.29 -7.32
CA LEU A 369 19.72 -7.38 -7.02
C LEU A 369 18.40 -8.15 -6.98
N PHE A 370 18.14 -9.01 -7.96
CA PHE A 370 16.94 -9.85 -7.99
C PHE A 370 16.79 -10.68 -6.70
N LEU A 371 17.85 -11.36 -6.27
CA LEU A 371 17.82 -12.14 -5.03
C LEU A 371 17.66 -11.24 -3.80
N LEU A 372 18.31 -10.08 -3.78
CA LEU A 372 18.21 -9.11 -2.69
C LEU A 372 16.77 -8.60 -2.50
N PHE A 373 16.03 -8.37 -3.58
CA PHE A 373 14.63 -7.95 -3.50
C PHE A 373 13.68 -9.11 -3.25
N THR A 374 13.92 -10.25 -3.87
CA THR A 374 12.97 -11.37 -3.86
C THR A 374 13.03 -12.20 -2.58
N LEU A 375 14.20 -12.43 -1.97
CA LEU A 375 14.34 -13.37 -0.85
C LEU A 375 13.88 -12.87 0.52
N PRO A 376 13.94 -11.57 0.87
CA PRO A 376 13.61 -11.11 2.23
C PRO A 376 12.17 -11.39 2.63
N PHE A 377 11.20 -11.19 1.74
CA PHE A 377 9.81 -11.48 2.02
C PHE A 377 9.53 -12.97 2.27
N PRO A 378 9.91 -13.90 1.37
CA PRO A 378 9.81 -15.34 1.63
C PRO A 378 10.45 -15.79 2.94
N PHE A 379 11.62 -15.28 3.26
CA PHE A 379 12.29 -15.59 4.52
C PHE A 379 11.45 -15.18 5.74
N LEU A 380 11.02 -13.92 5.79
CA LEU A 380 10.22 -13.41 6.91
C LEU A 380 8.83 -14.07 6.97
N ALA A 381 8.16 -14.22 5.82
CA ALA A 381 6.82 -14.79 5.75
C ALA A 381 6.82 -16.29 6.12
N THR A 382 7.82 -17.06 5.70
CA THR A 382 7.96 -18.46 6.11
C THR A 382 8.15 -18.59 7.61
N LEU A 383 9.05 -17.80 8.21
CA LEU A 383 9.25 -17.81 9.66
C LEU A 383 7.99 -17.39 10.42
N ALA A 384 7.28 -16.37 9.94
CA ALA A 384 6.02 -15.93 10.54
C ALA A 384 4.93 -17.02 10.43
N ALA A 385 4.82 -17.68 9.28
CA ALA A 385 3.88 -18.79 9.07
C ALA A 385 4.16 -19.97 10.02
N ILE A 386 5.45 -20.26 10.29
CA ILE A 386 5.84 -21.25 11.30
C ILE A 386 5.43 -20.79 12.71
N ALA A 387 5.60 -19.50 13.05
CA ALA A 387 5.33 -18.99 14.39
C ALA A 387 3.85 -18.95 14.76
N VAL A 388 3.00 -18.47 13.82
CA VAL A 388 1.60 -18.11 14.08
C VAL A 388 0.79 -19.19 14.81
N PRO A 389 0.82 -20.48 14.44
CA PRO A 389 0.07 -21.52 15.13
C PRO A 389 0.53 -21.81 16.58
N PHE A 390 1.77 -21.45 16.92
CA PHE A 390 2.37 -21.72 18.24
C PHE A 390 2.34 -20.50 19.17
N VAL A 391 1.91 -19.34 18.68
CA VAL A 391 1.83 -18.12 19.48
C VAL A 391 0.49 -18.05 20.20
N GLN A 392 0.51 -17.96 21.53
CA GLN A 392 -0.71 -17.76 22.32
C GLN A 392 -1.43 -16.47 21.94
N VAL A 393 -2.75 -16.53 21.78
CA VAL A 393 -3.57 -15.36 21.44
C VAL A 393 -3.78 -14.52 22.70
N THR A 394 -3.11 -13.36 22.76
CA THR A 394 -3.38 -12.31 23.75
C THR A 394 -4.21 -11.20 23.10
N LYS A 395 -4.76 -10.27 23.89
CA LYS A 395 -5.52 -9.14 23.34
C LYS A 395 -4.66 -8.29 22.36
N GLU A 396 -3.37 -8.11 22.66
CA GLU A 396 -2.45 -7.36 21.82
C GLU A 396 -2.22 -8.06 20.46
N ARG A 397 -2.01 -9.38 20.47
CA ARG A 397 -1.82 -10.20 19.28
C ARG A 397 -3.11 -10.34 18.47
N LEU A 398 -4.26 -10.41 19.16
CA LEU A 398 -5.57 -10.41 18.51
C LEU A 398 -5.81 -9.13 17.70
N LEU A 399 -5.33 -7.97 18.17
CA LEU A 399 -5.36 -6.72 17.40
C LEU A 399 -4.61 -6.85 16.07
N ILE A 400 -3.44 -7.51 16.08
CA ILE A 400 -2.65 -7.71 14.86
C ILE A 400 -3.36 -8.64 13.88
N TYR A 401 -4.03 -9.69 14.37
CA TYR A 401 -4.84 -10.55 13.50
C TYR A 401 -6.04 -9.79 12.92
N PHE A 402 -6.73 -8.95 13.71
CA PHE A 402 -7.79 -8.10 13.19
C PHE A 402 -7.28 -7.12 12.13
N LEU A 403 -6.11 -6.53 12.35
CA LEU A 403 -5.46 -5.65 11.37
C LEU A 403 -5.12 -6.41 10.08
N ALA A 404 -4.48 -7.57 10.19
CA ALA A 404 -4.10 -8.37 9.03
C ALA A 404 -5.32 -8.81 8.22
N ILE A 405 -6.36 -9.32 8.88
CA ILE A 405 -7.60 -9.76 8.22
C ILE A 405 -8.34 -8.57 7.63
N GLY A 406 -8.55 -7.49 8.40
CA GLY A 406 -9.27 -6.30 7.93
C GLY A 406 -8.57 -5.58 6.79
N TYR A 407 -7.23 -5.67 6.73
CA TYR A 407 -6.46 -5.12 5.61
C TYR A 407 -6.48 -6.05 4.39
N LEU A 408 -6.41 -7.36 4.56
CA LEU A 408 -6.43 -8.34 3.47
C LEU A 408 -7.81 -8.41 2.77
N LEU A 409 -8.91 -8.41 3.52
CA LEU A 409 -10.25 -8.64 2.99
C LEU A 409 -10.63 -7.76 1.79
N PRO A 410 -10.43 -6.43 1.79
CA PRO A 410 -10.73 -5.59 0.63
C PRO A 410 -9.94 -5.98 -0.61
N HIS A 411 -8.70 -6.43 -0.46
CA HIS A 411 -7.86 -6.86 -1.59
C HIS A 411 -8.35 -8.19 -2.21
N LEU A 412 -9.03 -9.05 -1.45
CA LEU A 412 -9.67 -10.25 -2.00
C LEU A 412 -10.95 -9.93 -2.77
N ILE A 413 -11.61 -8.81 -2.43
CA ILE A 413 -12.83 -8.33 -3.11
C ILE A 413 -12.47 -7.54 -4.37
N LEU A 414 -11.46 -6.68 -4.32
CA LEU A 414 -11.07 -5.78 -5.40
C LEU A 414 -9.99 -6.43 -6.27
N ILE A 415 -8.80 -5.87 -6.27
CA ILE A 415 -7.58 -6.40 -6.91
C ILE A 415 -6.51 -6.61 -5.86
N ALA A 416 -5.54 -7.47 -6.16
CA ALA A 416 -4.37 -7.66 -5.30
C ALA A 416 -3.07 -7.59 -6.12
N GLU A 417 -2.04 -7.01 -5.49
CA GLU A 417 -0.68 -6.89 -6.02
C GLU A 417 0.33 -7.15 -4.90
N GLU A 418 1.56 -7.55 -5.26
CA GLU A 418 2.61 -7.87 -4.29
C GLU A 418 2.97 -6.68 -3.40
N ARG A 419 2.87 -5.44 -3.89
CA ARG A 419 3.16 -4.25 -3.09
C ARG A 419 2.20 -4.05 -1.92
N PHE A 420 1.04 -4.68 -1.94
CA PHE A 420 0.04 -4.46 -0.88
C PHE A 420 0.42 -5.14 0.43
N HIS A 421 1.09 -6.30 0.42
CA HIS A 421 1.52 -6.94 1.66
C HIS A 421 2.62 -6.17 2.40
N VAL A 422 3.31 -5.24 1.75
CA VAL A 422 4.38 -4.44 2.37
C VAL A 422 3.89 -3.72 3.63
N ALA A 423 2.61 -3.36 3.68
CA ALA A 423 2.00 -2.78 4.89
C ALA A 423 1.95 -3.74 6.08
N LEU A 424 1.99 -5.05 5.86
CA LEU A 424 2.01 -6.08 6.90
C LEU A 424 3.42 -6.55 7.27
N VAL A 425 4.44 -6.17 6.51
CA VAL A 425 5.84 -6.58 6.77
C VAL A 425 6.32 -6.25 8.18
N PRO A 426 5.96 -5.10 8.81
CA PRO A 426 6.31 -4.86 10.21
C PRO A 426 5.81 -5.95 11.16
N MET A 427 4.56 -6.40 10.99
CA MET A 427 3.94 -7.44 11.80
C MET A 427 4.56 -8.81 11.50
N ILE A 428 4.75 -9.12 10.21
CA ILE A 428 5.41 -10.36 9.74
C ILE A 428 6.81 -10.46 10.34
N ALA A 429 7.61 -9.38 10.34
CA ALA A 429 8.95 -9.36 10.92
C ALA A 429 8.96 -9.65 12.43
N VAL A 430 7.94 -9.21 13.18
CA VAL A 430 7.82 -9.51 14.61
C VAL A 430 7.59 -11.00 14.84
N PHE A 431 6.67 -11.64 14.10
CA PHE A 431 6.42 -13.08 14.21
C PHE A 431 7.60 -13.91 13.67
N ALA A 432 8.25 -13.45 12.62
CA ALA A 432 9.47 -14.06 12.11
C ALA A 432 10.59 -14.07 13.16
N GLY A 433 10.83 -12.94 13.83
CA GLY A 433 11.77 -12.85 14.94
C GLY A 433 11.43 -13.82 16.08
N TYR A 434 10.12 -13.95 16.39
CA TYR A 434 9.68 -14.92 17.39
C TYR A 434 10.03 -16.35 16.96
N ALA A 435 9.77 -16.76 15.71
CA ALA A 435 10.14 -18.08 15.21
C ALA A 435 11.65 -18.32 15.31
N TRP A 436 12.44 -17.33 14.88
CA TRP A 436 13.89 -17.44 14.83
C TRP A 436 14.52 -17.71 16.19
N TYR A 437 14.14 -16.96 17.19
CA TYR A 437 14.71 -17.05 18.54
C TYR A 437 14.05 -18.09 19.44
N ASN A 438 12.80 -18.55 19.12
CA ASN A 438 12.13 -19.59 19.90
C ASN A 438 12.02 -20.92 19.16
N ARG A 439 12.89 -21.18 18.18
CA ARG A 439 12.83 -22.38 17.33
C ARG A 439 12.84 -23.69 18.13
N ALA A 440 13.57 -23.75 19.25
CA ALA A 440 13.61 -24.96 20.11
C ALA A 440 12.26 -25.18 20.82
N GLU A 441 11.65 -24.11 21.35
CA GLU A 441 10.35 -24.16 22.00
C GLU A 441 9.25 -24.52 21.00
N ILE A 442 9.26 -23.89 19.81
CA ILE A 442 8.33 -24.19 18.73
C ILE A 442 8.46 -25.65 18.29
N TRP A 443 9.69 -26.16 18.17
CA TRP A 443 9.94 -27.56 17.79
C TRP A 443 9.42 -28.54 18.87
N ALA A 444 9.63 -28.24 20.14
CA ALA A 444 9.10 -29.04 21.25
C ALA A 444 7.55 -29.02 21.25
N ALA A 445 6.94 -27.85 21.06
CA ALA A 445 5.49 -27.70 20.96
C ALA A 445 4.90 -28.42 19.73
N ALA A 446 5.60 -28.38 18.60
CA ALA A 446 5.21 -29.07 17.36
C ALA A 446 5.18 -30.59 17.52
N LYS A 447 6.13 -31.16 18.28
CA LYS A 447 6.12 -32.59 18.63
C LYS A 447 4.94 -32.95 19.53
N ALA A 448 4.54 -32.06 20.42
CA ALA A 448 3.47 -32.28 21.36
C ALA A 448 2.07 -32.05 20.74
N ASN A 449 1.94 -31.16 19.73
CA ASN A 449 0.66 -30.79 19.12
C ASN A 449 0.70 -30.92 17.59
N ARG A 450 0.22 -32.06 17.09
CA ARG A 450 0.19 -32.37 15.65
C ARG A 450 -0.70 -31.41 14.86
N LEU A 451 -1.76 -30.85 15.46
CA LEU A 451 -2.64 -29.91 14.77
C LEU A 451 -1.92 -28.57 14.49
N GLN A 452 -1.20 -28.04 15.46
CA GLN A 452 -0.40 -26.83 15.28
C GLN A 452 0.73 -27.05 14.26
N LEU A 453 1.37 -28.22 14.30
CA LEU A 453 2.38 -28.60 13.31
C LEU A 453 1.77 -28.67 11.90
N ALA A 454 0.62 -29.33 11.74
CA ALA A 454 -0.06 -29.42 10.47
C ALA A 454 -0.46 -28.03 9.94
N ALA A 455 -0.99 -27.15 10.81
CA ALA A 455 -1.33 -25.78 10.47
C ALA A 455 -0.09 -24.99 9.98
N ALA A 456 1.02 -25.08 10.67
CA ALA A 456 2.27 -24.44 10.24
C ALA A 456 2.77 -25.00 8.89
N ALA A 457 2.74 -26.32 8.72
CA ALA A 457 3.15 -26.98 7.49
C ALA A 457 2.25 -26.56 6.30
N ILE A 458 0.94 -26.49 6.50
CA ILE A 458 -0.01 -26.03 5.47
C ILE A 458 0.27 -24.58 5.08
N LEU A 459 0.44 -23.68 6.05
CA LEU A 459 0.73 -22.28 5.76
C LEU A 459 2.03 -22.10 4.98
N VAL A 460 3.09 -22.81 5.38
CA VAL A 460 4.37 -22.80 4.67
C VAL A 460 4.23 -23.39 3.27
N ALA A 461 3.56 -24.53 3.14
CA ALA A 461 3.34 -25.17 1.85
C ALA A 461 2.55 -24.26 0.88
N LEU A 462 1.49 -23.62 1.35
CA LEU A 462 0.70 -22.67 0.53
C LEU A 462 1.56 -21.50 0.03
N LEU A 463 2.40 -20.92 0.88
CA LEU A 463 3.30 -19.84 0.47
C LEU A 463 4.31 -20.33 -0.58
N TRP A 464 4.97 -21.45 -0.35
CA TRP A 464 5.99 -21.97 -1.26
C TRP A 464 5.40 -22.46 -2.59
N LEU A 465 4.22 -23.07 -2.58
CA LEU A 465 3.48 -23.43 -3.80
C LEU A 465 3.08 -22.18 -4.59
N ASN A 466 2.64 -21.11 -3.90
CA ASN A 466 2.34 -19.84 -4.54
C ASN A 466 3.57 -19.24 -5.24
N TRP A 467 4.71 -19.15 -4.54
CA TRP A 467 5.95 -18.61 -5.11
C TRP A 467 6.52 -19.47 -6.22
N GLY A 468 6.51 -20.79 -6.06
CA GLY A 468 6.91 -21.72 -7.12
C GLY A 468 6.04 -21.61 -8.35
N GLY A 469 4.71 -21.56 -8.16
CA GLY A 469 3.75 -21.34 -9.25
C GLY A 469 3.93 -19.98 -9.95
N GLU A 470 4.28 -18.95 -9.21
CA GLU A 470 4.59 -17.64 -9.77
C GLU A 470 5.84 -17.66 -10.65
N LEU A 471 6.92 -18.29 -10.18
CA LEU A 471 8.16 -18.40 -10.95
C LEU A 471 7.96 -19.22 -12.24
N VAL A 472 7.16 -20.28 -12.18
CA VAL A 472 6.81 -21.09 -13.37
C VAL A 472 5.95 -20.29 -14.35
N ARG A 473 4.91 -19.61 -13.86
CA ARG A 473 4.01 -18.81 -14.69
C ARG A 473 4.73 -17.68 -15.43
N ASP A 474 5.70 -17.04 -14.78
CA ASP A 474 6.41 -15.88 -15.31
C ASP A 474 7.86 -16.25 -15.77
N ALA A 475 8.10 -17.51 -16.10
CA ALA A 475 9.43 -17.99 -16.52
C ALA A 475 9.93 -17.30 -17.80
N ASP A 476 9.02 -17.00 -18.74
CA ASP A 476 9.31 -16.25 -19.95
C ASP A 476 9.79 -14.82 -19.67
N LYS A 477 9.14 -14.13 -18.73
CA LYS A 477 9.52 -12.78 -18.28
C LYS A 477 10.88 -12.79 -17.56
N LEU A 478 11.14 -13.83 -16.76
CA LEU A 478 12.43 -14.00 -16.11
C LEU A 478 13.54 -14.30 -17.13
N ALA A 479 13.26 -15.14 -18.12
CA ALA A 479 14.20 -15.40 -19.22
C ALA A 479 14.51 -14.13 -20.02
N LEU A 480 13.50 -13.30 -20.27
CA LEU A 480 13.67 -11.99 -20.91
C LEU A 480 14.52 -11.04 -20.03
N LEU A 481 14.23 -10.95 -18.73
CA LEU A 481 14.95 -10.10 -17.77
C LEU A 481 16.45 -10.44 -17.74
N PHE A 482 16.80 -11.73 -17.70
CA PHE A 482 18.18 -12.18 -17.60
C PHE A 482 18.84 -12.45 -18.96
N GLY A 483 18.08 -12.28 -20.06
CA GLY A 483 18.57 -12.43 -21.42
C GLY A 483 19.41 -11.25 -21.89
N PRO A 484 19.99 -11.34 -23.09
CA PRO A 484 20.84 -10.28 -23.63
C PRO A 484 20.09 -8.96 -23.85
N ASP A 485 18.77 -9.02 -24.11
CA ASP A 485 17.90 -7.86 -24.36
C ASP A 485 17.11 -7.43 -23.10
N GLY A 486 17.34 -8.06 -21.98
CA GLY A 486 16.57 -7.81 -20.76
C GLY A 486 16.62 -6.37 -20.26
N ASN A 487 17.74 -5.70 -20.47
CA ASN A 487 17.92 -4.27 -20.13
C ASN A 487 17.20 -3.30 -21.07
N HIS A 488 16.72 -3.75 -22.20
CA HIS A 488 16.06 -2.95 -23.24
C HIS A 488 14.57 -3.28 -23.37
N ALA A 489 14.13 -4.37 -22.75
CA ALA A 489 12.76 -4.78 -22.80
C ALA A 489 11.89 -3.86 -21.93
N GLY A 490 10.94 -3.18 -22.54
CA GLY A 490 9.83 -2.57 -21.83
C GLY A 490 9.01 -3.68 -21.17
N PHE A 491 9.06 -3.79 -19.83
CA PHE A 491 8.21 -4.72 -19.11
C PHE A 491 6.76 -4.22 -19.17
N SER A 492 5.92 -4.93 -19.92
CA SER A 492 4.48 -4.85 -19.73
C SER A 492 4.14 -5.53 -18.41
N TYR A 493 3.55 -4.81 -17.48
CA TYR A 493 3.01 -5.32 -16.22
C TYR A 493 1.85 -6.28 -16.47
#